data_af264c97613ed12b946f3fe01a45fa87
#
_entry.id   af264c97613ed12b946f3fe01a45fa87
#
_cell.length_a   1.000
_cell.length_b   1.000
_cell.length_c   1.000
_cell.angle_alpha   90.00
_cell.angle_beta   90.00
_cell.angle_gamma   90.00
#
_symmetry.space_group_name_H-M   'P 1'
#
loop_
_entity.id
_entity.type
_entity.pdbx_description
1 polymer ?
#
loop_
_entity_poly.entity_id
_entity_poly.type
_entity_poly.pdbx_seq_one_letter_code
_entity_poly.pdbx_strand_id
1 'polypeptide(L)'
;MSIATVQAVIDGQTYPLTLSDDGYYTLKGTAPALSSANEPGGYYGVQIIATDNAGNETTIDQDDSTWGAQLCLQAYESTKPTVTITYPSNDGRINTCTPAITAQLRDNDSGIDPATLDLRINNGSKITQGAPGLILTQVEGGYDLSYAVPDALPEGSTTISIGVSDRDGNAADPVSITCTIAVTAPTISLSSPAEGLVTNQAAVQIAGITSDDQLTSVTLTVTVNGHDQGPVTVDGQTGAFALTANPEHMQEGSNTIKVKVVDATGLEAEITRTVTLDTNPPRIVEVIGVTDRVHVGAPFTIRIKVED
;
A
#
# COMPACT_ATOMS: atom_id res chain seq x y z
N MET A 1 40.36 59.31 -22.60
CA MET A 1 40.66 58.16 -21.76
C MET A 1 40.12 56.96 -22.51
N SER A 2 40.91 55.92 -22.66
CA SER A 2 40.45 54.70 -23.35
C SER A 2 40.16 53.62 -22.33
N ILE A 3 39.14 52.76 -22.60
CA ILE A 3 38.79 51.60 -21.77
C ILE A 3 39.90 50.56 -21.96
N ALA A 4 40.37 49.97 -20.87
CA ALA A 4 41.35 48.91 -20.86
C ALA A 4 40.64 47.55 -20.93
N THR A 5 39.66 47.28 -20.04
CA THR A 5 38.94 46.01 -20.01
C THR A 5 37.47 46.24 -19.60
N VAL A 6 36.60 45.39 -20.12
CA VAL A 6 35.23 45.23 -19.60
C VAL A 6 35.02 43.74 -19.37
N GLN A 7 34.49 43.42 -18.17
CA GLN A 7 34.28 42.03 -17.73
C GLN A 7 32.87 41.87 -17.12
N ALA A 8 32.30 40.71 -17.27
CA ALA A 8 31.13 40.29 -16.52
C ALA A 8 31.52 39.20 -15.52
N VAL A 9 30.96 39.25 -14.33
CA VAL A 9 31.03 38.15 -13.35
C VAL A 9 29.63 37.56 -13.21
N ILE A 10 29.50 36.27 -13.46
CA ILE A 10 28.27 35.54 -13.41
C ILE A 10 28.56 34.23 -12.67
N ASP A 11 27.80 33.87 -11.62
CA ASP A 11 28.02 32.66 -10.82
C ASP A 11 29.50 32.49 -10.40
N GLY A 12 30.12 33.58 -9.94
CA GLY A 12 31.53 33.61 -9.52
C GLY A 12 32.55 33.44 -10.64
N GLN A 13 32.12 33.27 -11.90
CA GLN A 13 33.00 33.16 -13.07
C GLN A 13 33.15 34.53 -13.77
N THR A 14 34.40 34.86 -14.16
CA THR A 14 34.71 36.12 -14.86
C THR A 14 34.81 35.86 -16.36
N TYR A 15 34.08 36.66 -17.14
CA TYR A 15 34.01 36.58 -18.60
C TYR A 15 34.48 37.94 -19.19
N PRO A 16 35.52 37.98 -20.03
CA PRO A 16 35.90 39.18 -20.74
C PRO A 16 34.88 39.53 -21.82
N LEU A 17 34.52 40.79 -21.94
CA LEU A 17 33.69 41.31 -23.04
C LEU A 17 34.59 41.84 -24.17
N THR A 18 34.15 41.61 -25.40
CA THR A 18 34.85 42.04 -26.61
C THR A 18 34.16 43.26 -27.21
N LEU A 19 34.91 44.29 -27.56
CA LEU A 19 34.38 45.46 -28.25
C LEU A 19 33.94 45.07 -29.66
N SER A 20 32.70 45.33 -30.01
CA SER A 20 32.09 45.13 -31.33
C SER A 20 32.22 46.40 -32.19
N ASP A 21 32.06 46.29 -33.50
CA ASP A 21 32.14 47.39 -34.46
C ASP A 21 31.08 48.50 -34.23
N ASP A 22 29.99 48.17 -33.58
CA ASP A 22 28.89 49.07 -33.20
C ASP A 22 29.15 49.86 -31.90
N GLY A 23 30.33 49.67 -31.29
CA GLY A 23 30.76 50.38 -30.09
C GLY A 23 30.30 49.73 -28.77
N TYR A 24 29.66 48.58 -28.79
CA TYR A 24 29.27 47.81 -27.59
C TYR A 24 30.32 46.79 -27.20
N TYR A 25 30.49 46.59 -25.88
CA TYR A 25 31.21 45.45 -25.35
C TYR A 25 30.26 44.27 -25.23
N THR A 26 30.55 43.17 -25.87
CA THR A 26 29.66 42.02 -26.01
C THR A 26 30.26 40.78 -25.35
N LEU A 27 29.47 40.08 -24.52
CA LEU A 27 29.70 38.76 -24.03
C LEU A 27 28.85 37.75 -24.84
N LYS A 28 29.49 36.71 -25.38
CA LYS A 28 28.83 35.50 -25.89
C LYS A 28 29.31 34.34 -25.03
N GLY A 29 28.43 33.86 -24.15
CA GLY A 29 28.74 32.79 -23.19
C GLY A 29 27.71 31.72 -23.19
N THR A 30 27.98 30.67 -22.41
CA THR A 30 27.00 29.62 -22.08
C THR A 30 26.36 29.98 -20.73
N ALA A 31 25.06 29.79 -20.60
CA ALA A 31 24.38 29.98 -19.32
C ALA A 31 24.98 29.05 -18.24
N PRO A 32 24.86 29.38 -16.95
CA PRO A 32 25.17 28.47 -15.85
C PRO A 32 24.53 27.10 -16.05
N ALA A 33 25.16 26.07 -15.51
CA ALA A 33 24.75 24.66 -15.75
C ALA A 33 23.50 24.25 -14.98
N LEU A 34 23.14 25.02 -13.93
CA LEU A 34 21.96 24.75 -13.09
C LEU A 34 20.90 25.81 -13.34
N SER A 35 19.66 25.50 -12.99
CA SER A 35 18.56 26.43 -13.00
C SER A 35 18.78 27.57 -12.01
N SER A 36 18.41 28.79 -12.39
CA SER A 36 18.39 29.94 -11.50
C SER A 36 17.24 29.90 -10.46
N ALA A 37 16.32 28.98 -10.55
CA ALA A 37 15.19 28.85 -9.60
C ALA A 37 15.64 28.63 -8.14
N ASN A 38 16.87 28.15 -7.94
CA ASN A 38 17.45 27.95 -6.61
C ASN A 38 18.27 29.17 -6.10
N GLU A 39 18.53 30.14 -6.97
CA GLU A 39 19.25 31.34 -6.61
C GLU A 39 18.35 32.38 -5.91
N PRO A 40 18.89 33.23 -5.01
CA PRO A 40 18.13 34.30 -4.41
C PRO A 40 17.50 35.21 -5.47
N GLY A 41 16.18 35.32 -5.47
CA GLY A 41 15.43 36.12 -6.45
C GLY A 41 15.12 35.39 -7.77
N GLY A 42 15.56 34.11 -7.94
CA GLY A 42 15.29 33.31 -9.13
C GLY A 42 16.13 33.71 -10.35
N TYR A 43 17.32 34.31 -10.15
CA TYR A 43 18.24 34.71 -11.21
C TYR A 43 19.68 34.67 -10.74
N TYR A 44 20.61 34.50 -11.66
CA TYR A 44 22.03 34.76 -11.44
C TYR A 44 22.29 36.24 -11.59
N GLY A 45 22.82 36.87 -10.54
CA GLY A 45 23.26 38.29 -10.63
C GLY A 45 24.44 38.43 -11.58
N VAL A 46 24.35 39.41 -12.49
CA VAL A 46 25.44 39.77 -13.40
C VAL A 46 26.11 41.04 -12.91
N GLN A 47 27.40 40.97 -12.59
CA GLN A 47 28.19 42.13 -12.24
C GLN A 47 29.02 42.54 -13.45
N ILE A 48 28.97 43.80 -13.85
CA ILE A 48 29.81 44.37 -14.91
C ILE A 48 30.91 45.25 -14.30
N ILE A 49 32.14 44.98 -14.66
CA ILE A 49 33.33 45.72 -14.22
C ILE A 49 33.99 46.33 -15.45
N ALA A 50 34.11 47.65 -15.49
CA ALA A 50 34.83 48.37 -16.54
C ALA A 50 36.05 49.09 -15.94
N THR A 51 37.24 48.88 -16.52
CA THR A 51 38.50 49.46 -16.07
C THR A 51 39.08 50.29 -17.19
N ASP A 52 39.54 51.52 -16.89
CA ASP A 52 40.24 52.34 -17.83
C ASP A 52 41.78 52.10 -17.82
N ASN A 53 42.52 52.73 -18.76
CA ASN A 53 43.96 52.60 -18.82
C ASN A 53 44.73 53.23 -17.65
N ALA A 54 44.05 54.00 -16.79
CA ALA A 54 44.64 54.57 -15.58
C ALA A 54 44.39 53.64 -14.34
N GLY A 55 43.62 52.57 -14.51
CA GLY A 55 43.28 51.65 -13.44
C GLY A 55 42.05 52.02 -12.63
N ASN A 56 41.27 53.03 -13.11
CA ASN A 56 40.00 53.33 -12.44
C ASN A 56 38.94 52.33 -12.85
N GLU A 57 38.13 51.90 -11.87
CA GLU A 57 37.08 50.90 -12.08
C GLU A 57 35.68 51.47 -11.81
N THR A 58 34.73 51.01 -12.60
CA THR A 58 33.30 51.21 -12.36
C THR A 58 32.64 49.84 -12.36
N THR A 59 31.85 49.56 -11.32
CA THR A 59 31.12 48.31 -11.17
C THR A 59 29.63 48.61 -11.05
N ILE A 60 28.82 47.87 -11.76
CA ILE A 60 27.36 47.82 -11.64
C ILE A 60 26.91 46.35 -11.51
N ASP A 61 25.81 46.10 -10.83
CA ASP A 61 25.23 44.77 -10.61
C ASP A 61 23.70 44.83 -10.57
N GLN A 62 23.06 43.77 -10.15
CA GLN A 62 21.60 43.64 -10.06
C GLN A 62 20.94 44.65 -9.10
N ASP A 63 21.70 45.27 -8.21
CA ASP A 63 21.21 46.28 -7.25
C ASP A 63 21.32 47.73 -7.79
N ASP A 64 21.89 47.90 -8.98
CA ASP A 64 22.01 49.23 -9.61
C ASP A 64 20.62 49.80 -9.92
N SER A 65 20.38 51.03 -9.51
CA SER A 65 19.06 51.69 -9.62
C SER A 65 18.60 51.92 -11.06
N THR A 66 19.53 51.95 -12.04
CA THR A 66 19.25 52.22 -13.45
C THR A 66 19.27 50.98 -14.30
N TRP A 67 20.23 50.06 -14.06
CA TRP A 67 20.54 48.94 -14.92
C TRP A 67 20.32 47.56 -14.26
N GLY A 68 20.08 47.52 -12.96
CA GLY A 68 20.01 46.28 -12.19
C GLY A 68 19.01 45.26 -12.75
N ALA A 69 17.84 45.72 -13.23
CA ALA A 69 16.84 44.83 -13.82
C ALA A 69 17.32 44.12 -15.09
N GLN A 70 18.31 44.65 -15.82
CA GLN A 70 18.91 44.03 -16.99
C GLN A 70 20.10 43.12 -16.63
N LEU A 71 20.52 43.10 -15.37
CA LEU A 71 21.65 42.34 -14.86
C LEU A 71 21.19 41.09 -14.07
N CYS A 72 20.00 40.62 -14.36
CA CYS A 72 19.40 39.42 -13.78
C CYS A 72 19.29 38.33 -14.87
N LEU A 73 20.25 37.41 -14.90
CA LEU A 73 20.24 36.30 -15.87
C LEU A 73 19.38 35.16 -15.36
N GLN A 74 18.30 34.84 -16.07
CA GLN A 74 17.49 33.66 -15.79
C GLN A 74 17.94 32.46 -16.63
N ALA A 75 18.26 31.38 -15.99
CA ALA A 75 18.58 30.08 -16.61
C ALA A 75 17.51 29.05 -16.21
N TYR A 76 16.96 28.36 -17.19
CA TYR A 76 15.94 27.35 -17.02
C TYR A 76 16.49 25.99 -17.43
N GLU A 77 16.07 24.97 -16.72
CA GLU A 77 16.27 23.61 -17.12
C GLU A 77 15.01 23.05 -17.79
N SER A 78 15.09 21.84 -18.36
CA SER A 78 13.98 21.18 -19.07
C SER A 78 13.74 19.75 -18.61
N THR A 79 14.42 19.33 -17.56
CA THR A 79 14.26 18.00 -16.95
C THR A 79 12.96 17.98 -16.16
N LYS A 80 12.14 16.96 -16.38
CA LYS A 80 10.89 16.82 -15.64
C LYS A 80 11.13 16.22 -14.28
N PRO A 81 10.39 16.65 -13.24
CA PRO A 81 10.40 15.97 -11.95
C PRO A 81 9.87 14.55 -12.06
N THR A 82 10.28 13.71 -11.14
CA THR A 82 9.81 12.31 -11.04
C THR A 82 8.87 12.15 -9.87
N VAL A 83 7.79 11.38 -10.07
CA VAL A 83 6.82 11.00 -9.05
C VAL A 83 6.83 9.49 -8.90
N THR A 84 6.92 8.99 -7.66
CA THR A 84 6.81 7.56 -7.36
C THR A 84 5.83 7.37 -6.22
N ILE A 85 4.67 6.75 -6.47
CA ILE A 85 3.74 6.35 -5.41
C ILE A 85 4.32 5.12 -4.73
N THR A 86 4.56 5.22 -3.41
CA THR A 86 5.19 4.16 -2.62
C THR A 86 4.18 3.32 -1.85
N TYR A 87 3.01 3.89 -1.54
CA TYR A 87 1.88 3.18 -0.97
C TYR A 87 0.57 3.91 -1.29
N PRO A 88 -0.49 3.16 -1.62
CA PRO A 88 -0.51 1.71 -1.85
C PRO A 88 0.29 1.30 -3.10
N SER A 89 0.59 0.00 -3.21
CA SER A 89 1.18 -0.54 -4.45
C SER A 89 0.13 -0.62 -5.56
N ASN A 90 0.57 -0.54 -6.82
CA ASN A 90 -0.32 -0.82 -7.94
C ASN A 90 -0.86 -2.25 -7.84
N ASP A 91 -2.16 -2.43 -8.10
CA ASP A 91 -2.93 -3.68 -7.96
C ASP A 91 -2.93 -4.27 -6.52
N GLY A 92 -2.49 -3.47 -5.54
CA GLY A 92 -2.50 -3.85 -4.12
C GLY A 92 -3.91 -3.93 -3.55
N ARG A 93 -4.09 -4.80 -2.52
CA ARG A 93 -5.32 -4.87 -1.73
C ARG A 93 -5.06 -4.29 -0.34
N ILE A 94 -6.04 -3.57 0.19
CA ILE A 94 -5.91 -2.81 1.44
C ILE A 94 -7.11 -3.11 2.34
N ASN A 95 -6.85 -3.48 3.60
CA ASN A 95 -7.88 -3.79 4.60
C ASN A 95 -8.32 -2.58 5.44
N THR A 96 -8.15 -1.39 4.92
CA THR A 96 -8.65 -0.15 5.55
C THR A 96 -9.33 0.73 4.53
N CYS A 97 -10.45 1.33 4.91
CA CYS A 97 -11.15 2.30 4.07
C CYS A 97 -10.56 3.73 4.16
N THR A 98 -9.62 3.98 5.08
CA THR A 98 -8.91 5.25 5.23
C THR A 98 -7.39 5.06 5.13
N PRO A 99 -6.86 4.63 3.98
CA PRO A 99 -5.42 4.38 3.84
C PRO A 99 -4.62 5.68 3.93
N ALA A 100 -3.36 5.57 4.34
CA ALA A 100 -2.38 6.60 4.05
C ALA A 100 -1.86 6.42 2.61
N ILE A 101 -1.77 7.51 1.84
CA ILE A 101 -1.13 7.51 0.53
C ILE A 101 0.25 8.11 0.69
N THR A 102 1.29 7.42 0.23
CA THR A 102 2.66 7.93 0.29
C THR A 102 3.31 7.96 -1.08
N ALA A 103 4.11 8.98 -1.33
CA ALA A 103 4.83 9.15 -2.59
C ALA A 103 6.13 9.92 -2.39
N GLN A 104 7.03 9.79 -3.36
CA GLN A 104 8.26 10.55 -3.49
C GLN A 104 8.16 11.47 -4.70
N LEU A 105 8.47 12.75 -4.49
CA LEU A 105 8.53 13.78 -5.52
C LEU A 105 9.98 14.23 -5.60
N ARG A 106 10.65 14.05 -6.73
CA ARG A 106 12.09 14.34 -6.87
C ARG A 106 12.39 15.16 -8.09
N ASP A 107 13.21 16.17 -7.87
CA ASP A 107 13.86 16.98 -8.88
C ASP A 107 15.19 17.48 -8.33
N ASN A 108 16.27 17.26 -9.06
CA ASN A 108 17.64 17.55 -8.57
C ASN A 108 18.20 18.87 -9.07
N ASP A 109 17.49 19.59 -9.94
CA ASP A 109 17.96 20.86 -10.48
C ASP A 109 17.09 22.03 -9.97
N SER A 110 16.01 22.39 -10.65
CA SER A 110 15.17 23.53 -10.22
C SER A 110 14.40 23.24 -8.92
N GLY A 111 14.19 21.97 -8.63
CA GLY A 111 13.46 21.48 -7.46
C GLY A 111 11.95 21.52 -7.62
N ILE A 112 11.26 20.76 -6.79
CA ILE A 112 9.79 20.66 -6.83
C ILE A 112 9.12 21.98 -6.42
N ASP A 113 8.10 22.41 -7.19
CA ASP A 113 7.14 23.42 -6.76
C ASP A 113 5.92 22.75 -6.09
N PRO A 114 5.85 22.72 -4.75
CA PRO A 114 4.78 22.04 -4.03
C PRO A 114 3.40 22.71 -4.23
N ALA A 115 3.34 23.96 -4.70
CA ALA A 115 2.07 24.65 -4.99
C ALA A 115 1.35 24.06 -6.21
N THR A 116 2.09 23.37 -7.08
CA THR A 116 1.55 22.73 -8.29
C THR A 116 0.98 21.33 -8.03
N LEU A 117 1.16 20.77 -6.83
CA LEU A 117 0.70 19.41 -6.48
C LEU A 117 -0.76 19.20 -6.84
N ASP A 118 -1.03 18.08 -7.51
CA ASP A 118 -2.35 17.58 -7.90
C ASP A 118 -2.48 16.10 -7.54
N LEU A 119 -2.91 15.81 -6.31
CA LEU A 119 -3.29 14.47 -5.88
C LEU A 119 -4.78 14.28 -6.07
N ARG A 120 -5.20 13.17 -6.69
CA ARG A 120 -6.62 12.83 -6.85
C ARG A 120 -6.87 11.37 -6.50
N ILE A 121 -8.06 11.13 -5.94
CA ILE A 121 -8.60 9.80 -5.67
C ILE A 121 -9.88 9.64 -6.49
N ASN A 122 -9.98 8.57 -7.28
CA ASN A 122 -11.12 8.25 -8.14
C ASN A 122 -11.54 9.42 -9.06
N ASN A 123 -10.57 10.16 -9.60
CA ASN A 123 -10.80 11.38 -10.39
C ASN A 123 -11.61 12.46 -9.65
N GLY A 124 -11.61 12.43 -8.34
CA GLY A 124 -12.26 13.42 -7.49
C GLY A 124 -11.59 14.80 -7.53
N SER A 125 -11.95 15.65 -6.59
CA SER A 125 -11.38 16.99 -6.45
C SER A 125 -9.88 16.93 -6.23
N LYS A 126 -9.17 17.96 -6.73
CA LYS A 126 -7.74 18.13 -6.53
C LYS A 126 -7.43 18.36 -5.05
N ILE A 127 -6.51 17.56 -4.52
CA ILE A 127 -5.92 17.70 -3.18
C ILE A 127 -4.56 18.38 -3.38
N THR A 128 -4.40 19.58 -2.81
CA THR A 128 -3.23 20.44 -3.00
C THR A 128 -2.45 20.63 -1.71
N GLN A 129 -1.30 21.26 -1.81
CA GLN A 129 -0.52 21.68 -0.64
C GLN A 129 -1.41 22.42 0.36
N GLY A 130 -1.29 22.05 1.67
CA GLY A 130 -2.09 22.63 2.75
C GLY A 130 -3.46 21.97 2.96
N ALA A 131 -3.85 20.97 2.14
CA ALA A 131 -5.06 20.20 2.39
C ALA A 131 -4.96 19.45 3.73
N PRO A 132 -6.07 19.33 4.50
CA PRO A 132 -6.08 18.56 5.74
C PRO A 132 -5.60 17.12 5.52
N GLY A 133 -4.69 16.65 6.39
CA GLY A 133 -4.13 15.30 6.29
C GLY A 133 -2.98 15.15 5.28
N LEU A 134 -2.68 16.18 4.46
CA LEU A 134 -1.54 16.17 3.55
C LEU A 134 -0.30 16.77 4.21
N ILE A 135 0.77 16.00 4.22
CA ILE A 135 2.09 16.39 4.73
C ILE A 135 3.10 16.25 3.60
N LEU A 136 3.86 17.32 3.33
CA LEU A 136 5.03 17.33 2.46
C LEU A 136 6.27 17.55 3.34
N THR A 137 7.10 16.54 3.45
CA THR A 137 8.38 16.62 4.17
C THR A 137 9.49 16.90 3.17
N GLN A 138 10.16 18.02 3.31
CA GLN A 138 11.30 18.37 2.45
C GLN A 138 12.47 17.41 2.74
N VAL A 139 13.06 16.90 1.67
CA VAL A 139 14.24 16.03 1.67
C VAL A 139 15.22 16.51 0.60
N GLU A 140 16.40 15.90 0.56
CA GLU A 140 17.35 16.18 -0.52
C GLU A 140 16.72 15.81 -1.89
N GLY A 141 16.76 16.75 -2.83
CA GLY A 141 16.18 16.60 -4.17
C GLY A 141 14.66 16.58 -4.22
N GLY A 142 13.93 17.07 -3.22
CA GLY A 142 12.46 17.21 -3.34
C GLY A 142 11.67 17.01 -2.06
N TYR A 143 10.58 16.23 -2.14
CA TYR A 143 9.65 15.99 -1.02
C TYR A 143 9.24 14.54 -0.92
N ASP A 144 9.02 14.09 0.32
CA ASP A 144 8.23 12.92 0.64
C ASP A 144 6.80 13.36 0.99
N LEU A 145 5.83 12.78 0.29
CA LEU A 145 4.41 13.04 0.48
C LEU A 145 3.78 11.95 1.35
N SER A 146 2.97 12.37 2.32
CA SER A 146 2.05 11.50 3.06
C SER A 146 0.68 12.16 3.13
N TYR A 147 -0.36 11.44 2.72
CA TYR A 147 -1.74 11.91 2.80
C TYR A 147 -2.60 10.89 3.54
N ALA A 148 -3.10 11.25 4.70
CA ALA A 148 -4.09 10.48 5.44
C ALA A 148 -5.47 10.76 4.85
N VAL A 149 -6.07 9.76 4.20
CA VAL A 149 -7.44 9.89 3.63
C VAL A 149 -8.43 10.11 4.77
N PRO A 150 -9.14 11.26 4.82
CA PRO A 150 -9.98 11.61 5.96
C PRO A 150 -11.31 10.87 5.99
N ASP A 151 -11.89 10.58 4.84
CA ASP A 151 -13.18 9.95 4.68
C ASP A 151 -13.04 8.51 4.18
N ALA A 152 -13.92 7.62 4.62
CA ALA A 152 -13.92 6.24 4.19
C ALA A 152 -14.12 6.10 2.68
N LEU A 153 -13.17 5.47 2.02
CA LEU A 153 -13.28 5.06 0.61
C LEU A 153 -14.23 3.85 0.51
N PRO A 154 -15.03 3.76 -0.55
CA PRO A 154 -15.87 2.59 -0.79
C PRO A 154 -15.00 1.35 -1.06
N GLU A 155 -15.52 0.17 -0.73
CA GLU A 155 -14.92 -1.09 -1.16
C GLU A 155 -14.87 -1.20 -2.69
N GLY A 156 -13.85 -1.88 -3.16
CA GLY A 156 -13.60 -2.10 -4.58
C GLY A 156 -12.44 -1.28 -5.11
N SER A 157 -12.41 -1.10 -6.42
CA SER A 157 -11.32 -0.46 -7.14
C SER A 157 -11.22 1.03 -6.82
N THR A 158 -10.03 1.47 -6.45
CA THR A 158 -9.69 2.88 -6.19
C THR A 158 -8.47 3.26 -7.01
N THR A 159 -8.59 4.37 -7.74
CA THR A 159 -7.50 4.96 -8.53
C THR A 159 -6.90 6.15 -7.78
N ILE A 160 -5.58 6.22 -7.73
CA ILE A 160 -4.82 7.31 -7.12
C ILE A 160 -3.90 7.89 -8.20
N SER A 161 -3.97 9.20 -8.43
CA SER A 161 -3.09 9.89 -9.38
C SER A 161 -2.39 11.07 -8.73
N ILE A 162 -1.13 11.28 -9.08
CA ILE A 162 -0.31 12.38 -8.58
C ILE A 162 0.40 13.05 -9.75
N GLY A 163 0.29 14.38 -9.82
CA GLY A 163 1.04 15.25 -10.70
C GLY A 163 1.67 16.40 -9.91
N VAL A 164 2.81 16.89 -10.39
CA VAL A 164 3.52 18.04 -9.82
C VAL A 164 4.41 18.63 -10.90
N SER A 165 4.76 19.92 -10.80
CA SER A 165 5.79 20.57 -11.62
C SER A 165 6.99 20.94 -10.76
N ASP A 166 8.11 21.16 -11.41
CA ASP A 166 9.27 21.82 -10.82
C ASP A 166 9.08 23.36 -10.78
N ARG A 167 10.08 24.09 -10.31
CA ARG A 167 10.05 25.55 -10.21
C ARG A 167 10.27 26.26 -11.55
N ASP A 168 10.79 25.56 -12.56
CA ASP A 168 10.92 26.05 -13.94
C ASP A 168 9.68 25.80 -14.77
N GLY A 169 8.68 25.07 -14.24
CA GLY A 169 7.39 24.83 -14.86
C GLY A 169 7.32 23.53 -15.67
N ASN A 170 8.34 22.65 -15.62
CA ASN A 170 8.28 21.36 -16.27
C ASN A 170 7.37 20.44 -15.46
N ALA A 171 6.31 19.93 -16.09
CA ALA A 171 5.37 19.03 -15.42
C ALA A 171 5.90 17.59 -15.44
N ALA A 172 5.80 16.90 -14.31
CA ALA A 172 6.05 15.47 -14.23
C ALA A 172 5.15 14.71 -15.21
N ASP A 173 5.62 13.57 -15.71
CA ASP A 173 4.73 12.65 -16.41
C ASP A 173 3.66 12.13 -15.45
N PRO A 174 2.38 12.08 -15.85
CA PRO A 174 1.30 11.66 -14.97
C PRO A 174 1.51 10.26 -14.42
N VAL A 175 1.47 10.12 -13.09
CA VAL A 175 1.55 8.81 -12.41
C VAL A 175 0.19 8.47 -11.83
N SER A 176 -0.29 7.27 -12.14
CA SER A 176 -1.53 6.74 -11.61
C SER A 176 -1.38 5.27 -11.29
N ILE A 177 -1.96 4.86 -10.15
CA ILE A 177 -2.07 3.48 -9.73
C ILE A 177 -3.52 3.13 -9.47
N THR A 178 -3.82 1.83 -9.48
CA THR A 178 -5.11 1.29 -9.02
C THR A 178 -4.84 0.33 -7.87
N CYS A 179 -5.65 0.41 -6.80
CA CYS A 179 -5.65 -0.55 -5.70
C CYS A 179 -7.09 -0.96 -5.38
N THR A 180 -7.26 -2.01 -4.57
CA THR A 180 -8.58 -2.48 -4.15
C THR A 180 -8.73 -2.27 -2.65
N ILE A 181 -9.77 -1.55 -2.23
CA ILE A 181 -10.19 -1.46 -0.84
C ILE A 181 -11.02 -2.71 -0.54
N ALA A 182 -10.59 -3.54 0.41
CA ALA A 182 -11.22 -4.79 0.80
C ALA A 182 -11.21 -4.87 2.33
N VAL A 183 -12.33 -4.47 2.95
CA VAL A 183 -12.47 -4.39 4.40
C VAL A 183 -13.50 -5.38 4.94
N THR A 184 -14.18 -6.11 4.05
CA THR A 184 -15.11 -7.17 4.43
C THR A 184 -14.35 -8.46 4.69
N ALA A 185 -14.47 -9.00 5.92
CA ALA A 185 -13.86 -10.27 6.29
C ALA A 185 -14.53 -11.46 5.53
N PRO A 186 -13.79 -12.53 5.25
CA PRO A 186 -14.37 -13.74 4.70
C PRO A 186 -15.43 -14.31 5.65
N THR A 187 -16.35 -15.11 5.12
CA THR A 187 -17.33 -15.86 5.92
C THR A 187 -17.08 -17.35 5.81
N ILE A 188 -17.53 -18.11 6.79
CA ILE A 188 -17.38 -19.57 6.81
C ILE A 188 -18.62 -20.23 7.41
N SER A 189 -19.06 -21.33 6.82
CA SER A 189 -20.10 -22.21 7.32
C SER A 189 -19.71 -23.67 7.19
N LEU A 190 -20.03 -24.51 8.18
CA LEU A 190 -19.82 -25.94 8.15
C LEU A 190 -21.12 -26.67 7.89
N SER A 191 -21.12 -27.55 6.89
CA SER A 191 -22.18 -28.52 6.62
C SER A 191 -21.94 -29.84 7.36
N SER A 192 -20.67 -30.15 7.69
CA SER A 192 -20.26 -31.33 8.46
C SER A 192 -19.00 -31.00 9.28
N PRO A 193 -18.86 -31.54 10.52
CA PRO A 193 -19.90 -32.25 11.27
C PRO A 193 -20.98 -31.30 11.79
N ALA A 194 -22.14 -31.85 12.15
CA ALA A 194 -23.13 -31.13 12.95
C ALA A 194 -22.55 -30.80 14.34
N GLU A 195 -22.99 -29.70 14.95
CA GLU A 195 -22.62 -29.38 16.33
C GLU A 195 -23.13 -30.48 17.28
N GLY A 196 -22.25 -30.95 18.17
CA GLY A 196 -22.59 -32.01 19.15
C GLY A 196 -22.75 -33.41 18.55
N LEU A 197 -22.23 -33.66 17.33
CA LEU A 197 -22.23 -34.99 16.75
C LEU A 197 -21.63 -36.01 17.73
N VAL A 198 -22.32 -37.12 17.99
CA VAL A 198 -21.79 -38.29 18.67
C VAL A 198 -21.55 -39.38 17.62
N THR A 199 -20.36 -39.96 17.60
CA THR A 199 -19.95 -40.94 16.59
C THR A 199 -18.96 -41.95 17.15
N ASN A 200 -18.98 -43.16 16.62
CA ASN A 200 -17.95 -44.16 16.89
C ASN A 200 -16.83 -44.19 15.83
N GLN A 201 -16.82 -43.22 14.92
CA GLN A 201 -15.83 -43.09 13.85
C GLN A 201 -14.90 -41.93 14.12
N ALA A 202 -13.61 -42.22 14.34
CA ALA A 202 -12.59 -41.18 14.53
C ALA A 202 -12.28 -40.43 13.22
N ALA A 203 -12.53 -40.99 12.05
CA ALA A 203 -12.37 -40.39 10.74
C ALA A 203 -13.59 -39.52 10.39
N VAL A 204 -13.75 -38.38 11.08
CA VAL A 204 -14.90 -37.48 10.91
C VAL A 204 -14.73 -36.63 9.63
N GLN A 205 -15.81 -36.59 8.81
CA GLN A 205 -15.83 -35.71 7.65
C GLN A 205 -16.03 -34.26 8.09
N ILE A 206 -15.15 -33.36 7.63
CA ILE A 206 -15.22 -31.90 7.83
C ILE A 206 -15.46 -31.27 6.47
N ALA A 207 -16.58 -30.58 6.29
CA ALA A 207 -16.94 -29.97 5.01
C ALA A 207 -17.74 -28.69 5.24
N GLY A 208 -17.60 -27.74 4.33
CA GLY A 208 -18.26 -26.45 4.42
C GLY A 208 -18.07 -25.60 3.19
N ILE A 209 -18.45 -24.34 3.34
CA ILE A 209 -18.29 -23.30 2.32
C ILE A 209 -17.70 -22.07 3.01
N THR A 210 -16.71 -21.48 2.39
CA THR A 210 -16.24 -20.12 2.67
C THR A 210 -16.69 -19.17 1.56
N SER A 211 -16.91 -17.89 1.89
CA SER A 211 -17.25 -16.87 0.90
C SER A 211 -16.40 -15.63 1.15
N ASP A 212 -15.85 -15.10 0.09
CA ASP A 212 -15.01 -13.93 0.04
C ASP A 212 -15.14 -13.25 -1.34
N ASP A 213 -14.75 -11.98 -1.48
CA ASP A 213 -14.72 -11.30 -2.78
C ASP A 213 -13.62 -11.85 -3.71
N GLN A 214 -12.62 -12.57 -3.14
CA GLN A 214 -11.52 -13.20 -3.87
C GLN A 214 -11.21 -14.62 -3.34
N LEU A 215 -12.08 -15.57 -3.59
CA LEU A 215 -11.96 -16.95 -3.12
C LEU A 215 -10.63 -17.65 -3.47
N THR A 216 -9.99 -17.26 -4.58
CA THR A 216 -8.72 -17.89 -5.02
C THR A 216 -7.52 -17.52 -4.15
N SER A 217 -7.66 -16.52 -3.27
CA SER A 217 -6.59 -16.03 -2.40
C SER A 217 -6.83 -16.30 -0.92
N VAL A 218 -7.93 -16.97 -0.56
CA VAL A 218 -8.17 -17.34 0.84
C VAL A 218 -7.29 -18.52 1.27
N THR A 219 -6.84 -18.47 2.52
CA THR A 219 -6.14 -19.59 3.17
C THR A 219 -7.04 -20.18 4.23
N LEU A 220 -7.27 -21.50 4.17
CA LEU A 220 -8.11 -22.23 5.11
C LEU A 220 -7.26 -23.18 5.94
N THR A 221 -7.41 -23.11 7.26
CA THR A 221 -6.73 -23.97 8.23
C THR A 221 -7.77 -24.71 9.06
N VAL A 222 -7.59 -26.02 9.20
CA VAL A 222 -8.43 -26.87 10.03
C VAL A 222 -7.59 -27.50 11.14
N THR A 223 -8.05 -27.41 12.38
CA THR A 223 -7.42 -28.11 13.51
C THR A 223 -8.42 -28.98 14.25
N VAL A 224 -7.93 -30.10 14.75
CA VAL A 224 -8.66 -31.02 15.66
C VAL A 224 -7.89 -31.09 16.96
N ASN A 225 -8.50 -30.68 18.08
CA ASN A 225 -7.84 -30.61 19.39
C ASN A 225 -6.53 -29.80 19.36
N GLY A 226 -6.46 -28.76 18.49
CA GLY A 226 -5.27 -27.95 18.28
C GLY A 226 -4.23 -28.52 17.31
N HIS A 227 -4.41 -29.73 16.80
CA HIS A 227 -3.53 -30.36 15.82
C HIS A 227 -3.96 -30.01 14.40
N ASP A 228 -3.06 -29.44 13.60
CA ASP A 228 -3.30 -29.08 12.20
C ASP A 228 -3.60 -30.34 11.36
N GLN A 229 -4.60 -30.25 10.49
CA GLN A 229 -5.04 -31.34 9.60
C GLN A 229 -4.33 -31.31 8.24
N GLY A 230 -3.38 -30.39 8.05
CA GLY A 230 -2.65 -30.22 6.79
C GLY A 230 -3.36 -29.32 5.77
N PRO A 231 -2.82 -29.23 4.56
CA PRO A 231 -3.34 -28.33 3.52
C PRO A 231 -4.78 -28.64 3.14
N VAL A 232 -5.63 -27.62 3.11
CA VAL A 232 -7.02 -27.72 2.68
C VAL A 232 -7.23 -26.91 1.40
N THR A 233 -7.76 -27.56 0.37
CA THR A 233 -8.08 -26.88 -0.89
C THR A 233 -9.49 -26.31 -0.83
N VAL A 234 -9.62 -25.04 -1.16
CA VAL A 234 -10.90 -24.36 -1.36
C VAL A 234 -11.18 -24.27 -2.85
N ASP A 235 -12.39 -24.66 -3.26
CA ASP A 235 -12.84 -24.46 -4.64
C ASP A 235 -13.00 -22.94 -4.92
N GLY A 236 -12.21 -22.42 -5.85
CA GLY A 236 -12.14 -20.99 -6.13
C GLY A 236 -13.40 -20.39 -6.79
N GLN A 237 -14.39 -21.19 -7.16
CA GLN A 237 -15.66 -20.74 -7.73
C GLN A 237 -16.81 -20.81 -6.72
N THR A 238 -16.84 -21.89 -5.93
CA THR A 238 -17.96 -22.18 -5.02
C THR A 238 -17.61 -21.93 -3.56
N GLY A 239 -16.33 -21.79 -3.23
CA GLY A 239 -15.83 -21.70 -1.85
C GLY A 239 -15.92 -23.01 -1.08
N ALA A 240 -16.29 -24.11 -1.72
CA ALA A 240 -16.46 -25.40 -1.06
C ALA A 240 -15.12 -26.00 -0.64
N PHE A 241 -15.10 -26.65 0.50
CA PHE A 241 -13.98 -27.44 0.98
C PHE A 241 -14.44 -28.71 1.69
N ALA A 242 -13.62 -29.75 1.65
CA ALA A 242 -13.85 -30.97 2.37
C ALA A 242 -12.55 -31.70 2.70
N LEU A 243 -12.47 -32.28 3.89
CA LEU A 243 -11.39 -33.15 4.32
C LEU A 243 -11.92 -34.16 5.35
N THR A 244 -11.11 -35.17 5.66
CA THR A 244 -11.38 -36.11 6.73
C THR A 244 -10.41 -35.85 7.88
N ALA A 245 -10.91 -35.75 9.10
CA ALA A 245 -10.09 -35.59 10.30
C ALA A 245 -9.11 -36.77 10.43
N ASN A 246 -7.85 -36.45 10.80
CA ASN A 246 -6.88 -37.48 11.12
C ASN A 246 -7.35 -38.24 12.41
N PRO A 247 -7.61 -39.55 12.34
CA PRO A 247 -8.06 -40.30 13.50
C PRO A 247 -7.14 -40.24 14.72
N GLU A 248 -5.83 -40.03 14.50
CA GLU A 248 -4.84 -39.90 15.57
C GLU A 248 -4.99 -38.64 16.40
N HIS A 249 -5.67 -37.62 15.86
CA HIS A 249 -5.94 -36.36 16.56
C HIS A 249 -7.29 -36.37 17.29
N MET A 250 -8.09 -37.39 17.11
CA MET A 250 -9.35 -37.61 17.82
C MET A 250 -9.10 -38.46 19.10
N GLN A 251 -9.76 -38.10 20.17
CA GLN A 251 -9.69 -38.82 21.44
C GLN A 251 -11.08 -39.22 21.90
N GLU A 252 -11.15 -40.26 22.73
CA GLU A 252 -12.39 -40.69 23.38
C GLU A 252 -13.00 -39.52 24.16
N GLY A 253 -14.31 -39.33 24.02
CA GLY A 253 -15.03 -38.21 24.59
C GLY A 253 -15.05 -36.96 23.68
N SER A 254 -15.03 -35.77 24.28
CA SER A 254 -15.22 -34.51 23.59
C SER A 254 -14.00 -34.09 22.78
N ASN A 255 -14.20 -33.73 21.51
CA ASN A 255 -13.20 -33.24 20.57
C ASN A 255 -13.64 -31.88 20.00
N THR A 256 -12.71 -31.00 19.81
CA THR A 256 -12.93 -29.64 19.23
C THR A 256 -12.36 -29.59 17.83
N ILE A 257 -13.21 -29.29 16.86
CA ILE A 257 -12.83 -29.03 15.46
C ILE A 257 -12.95 -27.51 15.25
N LYS A 258 -11.85 -26.90 14.83
CA LYS A 258 -11.78 -25.47 14.56
C LYS A 258 -11.37 -25.25 13.11
N VAL A 259 -12.13 -24.43 12.40
CA VAL A 259 -11.84 -24.04 11.02
C VAL A 259 -11.70 -22.53 10.97
N LYS A 260 -10.57 -22.07 10.42
CA LYS A 260 -10.22 -20.66 10.25
C LYS A 260 -9.96 -20.39 8.78
N VAL A 261 -10.52 -19.29 8.29
CA VAL A 261 -10.24 -18.75 6.95
C VAL A 261 -9.61 -17.37 7.10
N VAL A 262 -8.61 -17.08 6.26
CA VAL A 262 -7.91 -15.79 6.20
C VAL A 262 -7.88 -15.36 4.73
N ASP A 263 -8.24 -14.12 4.44
CA ASP A 263 -8.17 -13.54 3.09
C ASP A 263 -6.77 -13.00 2.75
N ALA A 264 -6.61 -12.46 1.53
CA ALA A 264 -5.36 -11.88 1.06
C ALA A 264 -4.94 -10.60 1.82
N THR A 265 -5.85 -9.96 2.54
CA THR A 265 -5.60 -8.74 3.32
C THR A 265 -5.32 -9.02 4.79
N GLY A 266 -5.46 -10.27 5.22
CA GLY A 266 -5.28 -10.72 6.60
C GLY A 266 -6.54 -10.62 7.47
N LEU A 267 -7.71 -10.31 6.88
CA LEU A 267 -8.99 -10.40 7.59
C LEU A 267 -9.39 -11.88 7.72
N GLU A 268 -10.04 -12.22 8.85
CA GLU A 268 -10.27 -13.61 9.19
C GLU A 268 -11.67 -13.89 9.75
N ALA A 269 -12.12 -15.12 9.56
CA ALA A 269 -13.27 -15.71 10.25
C ALA A 269 -12.93 -17.09 10.78
N GLU A 270 -13.63 -17.51 11.83
CA GLU A 270 -13.41 -18.75 12.52
C GLU A 270 -14.73 -19.40 12.92
N ILE A 271 -14.81 -20.72 12.83
CA ILE A 271 -15.93 -21.50 13.35
C ILE A 271 -15.40 -22.73 14.10
N THR A 272 -16.05 -23.05 15.21
CA THR A 272 -15.73 -24.21 16.04
C THR A 272 -16.91 -25.17 16.09
N ARG A 273 -16.64 -26.47 16.11
CA ARG A 273 -17.62 -27.57 16.34
C ARG A 273 -17.11 -28.49 17.42
N THR A 274 -18.02 -28.98 18.23
CA THR A 274 -17.75 -30.03 19.21
C THR A 274 -18.28 -31.36 18.69
N VAL A 275 -17.46 -32.41 18.75
CA VAL A 275 -17.79 -33.78 18.36
C VAL A 275 -17.43 -34.70 19.50
N THR A 276 -18.29 -35.61 19.86
CA THR A 276 -18.01 -36.66 20.85
C THR A 276 -17.68 -37.99 20.13
N LEU A 277 -16.46 -38.46 20.35
CA LEU A 277 -16.07 -39.82 19.92
C LEU A 277 -16.40 -40.77 21.06
N ASP A 278 -17.19 -41.78 20.77
CA ASP A 278 -17.55 -42.89 21.70
C ASP A 278 -17.37 -44.21 20.99
N THR A 279 -16.25 -44.83 21.27
CA THR A 279 -15.88 -46.14 20.71
C THR A 279 -16.19 -47.31 21.65
N ASN A 280 -16.70 -47.00 22.83
CA ASN A 280 -16.99 -47.98 23.83
C ASN A 280 -18.35 -48.65 23.55
N PRO A 281 -18.41 -49.96 23.39
CA PRO A 281 -19.69 -50.64 23.23
C PRO A 281 -20.43 -50.70 24.58
N PRO A 282 -21.78 -50.62 24.56
CA PRO A 282 -22.57 -50.81 25.77
C PRO A 282 -22.35 -52.21 26.36
N ARG A 283 -22.31 -52.28 27.68
CA ARG A 283 -22.05 -53.50 28.43
C ARG A 283 -23.34 -54.06 29.01
N ILE A 284 -23.58 -55.34 28.73
CA ILE A 284 -24.66 -56.08 29.42
C ILE A 284 -24.13 -56.41 30.80
N VAL A 285 -24.76 -55.85 31.84
CA VAL A 285 -24.36 -56.05 33.24
C VAL A 285 -25.19 -57.02 34.00
N GLU A 286 -26.41 -57.28 33.52
CA GLU A 286 -27.32 -58.29 34.17
C GLU A 286 -28.26 -58.89 33.13
N VAL A 287 -28.44 -60.18 33.20
CA VAL A 287 -29.44 -60.92 32.43
C VAL A 287 -30.25 -61.78 33.40
N ILE A 288 -31.55 -61.50 33.48
CA ILE A 288 -32.53 -62.35 34.18
C ILE A 288 -33.26 -63.11 33.08
N GLY A 289 -32.81 -64.30 32.84
CA GLY A 289 -33.32 -65.16 31.77
C GLY A 289 -34.43 -66.06 32.17
N VAL A 290 -34.87 -66.93 31.25
CA VAL A 290 -35.81 -68.00 31.49
C VAL A 290 -35.07 -69.16 32.13
N THR A 291 -35.32 -69.39 33.42
CA THR A 291 -34.72 -70.48 34.18
C THR A 291 -35.60 -71.76 34.17
N ASP A 292 -36.88 -71.60 33.90
CA ASP A 292 -37.86 -72.70 33.92
C ASP A 292 -38.25 -73.12 32.49
N ARG A 293 -38.71 -74.38 32.39
CA ARG A 293 -39.30 -74.88 31.17
C ARG A 293 -40.65 -74.22 30.93
N VAL A 294 -40.85 -73.64 29.75
CA VAL A 294 -42.11 -73.06 29.31
C VAL A 294 -42.79 -73.97 28.31
N HIS A 295 -44.12 -74.03 28.32
CA HIS A 295 -44.89 -74.75 27.34
C HIS A 295 -44.79 -74.13 25.96
N VAL A 296 -44.87 -74.89 24.92
CA VAL A 296 -44.90 -74.42 23.54
C VAL A 296 -46.02 -73.35 23.38
N GLY A 297 -45.71 -72.20 22.86
CA GLY A 297 -46.65 -71.09 22.67
C GLY A 297 -46.97 -70.27 23.93
N ALA A 298 -46.40 -70.58 25.11
CA ALA A 298 -46.55 -69.77 26.31
C ALA A 298 -45.61 -68.53 26.28
N PRO A 299 -46.07 -67.42 26.84
CA PRO A 299 -45.21 -66.18 26.97
C PRO A 299 -44.09 -66.49 27.96
N PHE A 300 -42.91 -65.87 27.66
CA PHE A 300 -41.77 -65.84 28.57
C PHE A 300 -41.24 -64.41 28.66
N THR A 301 -40.45 -64.10 29.66
CA THR A 301 -39.83 -62.75 29.86
C THR A 301 -38.33 -62.94 30.06
N ILE A 302 -37.56 -62.14 29.32
CA ILE A 302 -36.14 -61.94 29.55
C ILE A 302 -35.99 -60.50 29.94
N ARG A 303 -35.25 -60.23 31.00
CA ARG A 303 -34.85 -58.82 31.40
C ARG A 303 -33.36 -58.71 31.27
N ILE A 304 -32.95 -57.62 30.64
CA ILE A 304 -31.52 -57.30 30.40
C ILE A 304 -31.29 -55.93 30.96
N LYS A 305 -30.22 -55.76 31.76
CA LYS A 305 -29.71 -54.48 32.16
C LYS A 305 -28.46 -54.17 31.34
N VAL A 306 -28.47 -53.05 30.66
CA VAL A 306 -27.36 -52.55 29.84
C VAL A 306 -26.90 -51.24 30.44
N GLU A 307 -25.59 -51.06 30.49
CA GLU A 307 -24.92 -49.80 30.90
C GLU A 307 -23.95 -49.40 29.78
N ASP A 308 -23.87 -48.09 29.58
CA ASP A 308 -22.98 -47.43 28.62
C ASP A 308 -22.06 -46.49 29.34
#